data_18faa77baca095582c30acd31c27d112
#
_entry.id   18faa77baca095582c30acd31c27d112
#
_cell.length_a   1.000
_cell.length_b   1.000
_cell.length_c   1.000
_cell.angle_alpha   90.00
_cell.angle_beta   90.00
_cell.angle_gamma   90.00
#
_symmetry.space_group_name_H-M   'P 1'
#
loop_
_entity.id
_entity.type
_entity.pdbx_description
1 polymer ?
#
loop_
_entity_poly.entity_id
_entity_poly.type
_entity_poly.pdbx_seq_one_letter_code
_entity_poly.pdbx_strand_id
1 'polypeptide(L)'
;MFCNWCGKKQTMQQKKGKQRGNGSGTVYQLPNKKWRAEVRVMANGANIRRTKDGFLRKKDALDYLPILKNGKYTVSEKSPILRDLYNLWKETKKYKGMSEDKKSHYLTAWGRLEELQHRDIQTLTFLEMQEIVDGAPGAYYPKRDIKTLLSHMYKIAEREEILPPNKNLAQYIELPQTPKSKRDAFTSEEVAKIWKDYENGNNFAGYALAMIYTSMRTGELFAQRVKDIFLDKKYMIGGIKTEAGINRVIPLADCIIPVIKKQISLSKKGGIIDMRIEDFYEMWAEFIQRTGIRPLDAYCCRHTTATALAEKKVAPAIIKEIMGHTSYNTTLRYTHISVDEKVKAVNKLRKKKKTKSSESKAISSSSY
;
A
#
# COMPACT_ATOMS: atom_id res chain seq x y z
N MET A 1 -7.90 -72.01 -4.20
CA MET A 1 -7.16 -73.00 -3.36
C MET A 1 -8.13 -74.06 -2.99
N PHE A 2 -7.75 -75.33 -3.06
CA PHE A 2 -8.56 -76.46 -2.59
C PHE A 2 -8.16 -76.74 -1.13
N CYS A 3 -9.14 -77.10 -0.30
CA CYS A 3 -8.85 -77.50 1.08
C CYS A 3 -8.13 -78.84 1.08
N ASN A 4 -6.92 -78.92 1.63
CA ASN A 4 -6.10 -80.17 1.66
C ASN A 4 -6.72 -81.33 2.44
N TRP A 5 -7.82 -81.09 3.15
CA TRP A 5 -8.47 -82.12 4.01
C TRP A 5 -9.78 -82.62 3.50
N CYS A 6 -10.56 -81.86 2.72
CA CYS A 6 -11.87 -82.24 2.27
C CYS A 6 -12.09 -82.05 0.76
N GLY A 7 -11.12 -81.61 -0.05
CA GLY A 7 -11.16 -81.41 -1.48
C GLY A 7 -12.13 -80.36 -2.00
N LYS A 8 -12.86 -79.63 -1.16
CA LYS A 8 -13.79 -78.58 -1.56
C LYS A 8 -13.11 -77.27 -1.95
N LYS A 9 -13.49 -76.70 -3.08
CA LYS A 9 -13.02 -75.39 -3.55
C LYS A 9 -13.46 -74.32 -2.60
N GLN A 10 -12.52 -73.69 -1.92
CA GLN A 10 -12.79 -72.48 -1.09
C GLN A 10 -12.92 -71.29 -2.04
N THR A 11 -14.12 -70.80 -2.19
CA THR A 11 -14.37 -69.48 -2.80
C THR A 11 -13.95 -68.42 -1.84
N MET A 12 -12.89 -67.65 -2.16
CA MET A 12 -12.56 -66.46 -1.41
C MET A 12 -13.73 -65.48 -1.45
N GLN A 13 -14.41 -65.30 -0.32
CA GLN A 13 -15.36 -64.20 -0.16
C GLN A 13 -14.57 -62.91 -0.31
N GLN A 14 -14.77 -62.22 -1.44
CA GLN A 14 -14.30 -60.85 -1.57
C GLN A 14 -14.91 -60.03 -0.42
N LYS A 15 -14.07 -59.43 0.46
CA LYS A 15 -14.51 -58.51 1.47
C LYS A 15 -15.30 -57.41 0.79
N LYS A 16 -16.62 -57.40 0.90
CA LYS A 16 -17.47 -56.29 0.50
C LYS A 16 -16.96 -55.02 1.21
N GLY A 17 -16.44 -54.09 0.42
CA GLY A 17 -16.02 -52.80 0.97
C GLY A 17 -17.18 -52.17 1.75
N LYS A 18 -16.91 -51.53 2.88
CA LYS A 18 -17.91 -50.80 3.69
C LYS A 18 -18.74 -49.92 2.78
N GLN A 19 -20.03 -50.25 2.58
CA GLN A 19 -20.98 -49.40 1.88
C GLN A 19 -21.17 -48.12 2.70
N ARG A 20 -20.99 -46.99 2.00
CA ARG A 20 -21.27 -45.67 2.60
C ARG A 20 -22.80 -45.49 2.73
N GLY A 21 -23.22 -44.76 3.77
CA GLY A 21 -24.63 -44.45 3.98
C GLY A 21 -25.24 -43.69 2.78
N ASN A 22 -26.52 -43.91 2.53
CA ASN A 22 -27.28 -43.22 1.47
C ASN A 22 -27.15 -41.73 1.61
N GLY A 23 -26.87 -41.02 0.49
CA GLY A 23 -26.70 -39.55 0.49
C GLY A 23 -25.30 -39.06 0.76
N SER A 24 -24.29 -39.93 0.95
CA SER A 24 -22.88 -39.53 1.16
C SER A 24 -22.12 -39.20 -0.14
N GLY A 25 -22.73 -39.40 -1.31
CA GLY A 25 -22.12 -39.20 -2.63
C GLY A 25 -21.27 -40.36 -3.11
N THR A 26 -20.90 -40.34 -4.38
CA THR A 26 -20.17 -41.40 -5.08
C THR A 26 -18.89 -40.85 -5.68
N VAL A 27 -17.83 -41.67 -5.66
CA VAL A 27 -16.54 -41.34 -6.32
C VAL A 27 -16.18 -42.51 -7.24
N TYR A 28 -15.95 -42.22 -8.51
CA TYR A 28 -15.57 -43.23 -9.52
C TYR A 28 -14.52 -42.69 -10.48
N GLN A 29 -13.78 -43.59 -11.10
CA GLN A 29 -12.73 -43.28 -12.06
C GLN A 29 -13.30 -43.11 -13.46
N LEU A 30 -12.90 -42.06 -14.15
CA LEU A 30 -13.24 -41.78 -15.54
C LEU A 30 -12.31 -42.55 -16.51
N PRO A 31 -12.68 -42.69 -17.79
CA PRO A 31 -11.81 -43.31 -18.80
C PRO A 31 -10.43 -42.67 -18.94
N ASN A 32 -10.29 -41.38 -18.64
CA ASN A 32 -9.03 -40.63 -18.62
C ASN A 32 -8.18 -40.85 -17.36
N LYS A 33 -8.47 -41.94 -16.60
CA LYS A 33 -7.82 -42.30 -15.32
C LYS A 33 -7.94 -41.28 -14.20
N LYS A 34 -8.66 -40.17 -14.37
CA LYS A 34 -8.96 -39.19 -13.31
C LYS A 34 -10.21 -39.60 -12.54
N TRP A 35 -10.31 -39.14 -11.28
CA TRP A 35 -11.45 -39.44 -10.41
C TRP A 35 -12.50 -38.34 -10.49
N ARG A 36 -13.78 -38.75 -10.40
CA ARG A 36 -14.94 -37.85 -10.31
C ARG A 36 -15.61 -38.05 -8.96
N ALA A 37 -15.94 -36.96 -8.30
CA ALA A 37 -16.85 -36.90 -7.16
C ALA A 37 -18.24 -36.48 -7.62
N GLU A 38 -19.27 -37.16 -7.11
CA GLU A 38 -20.67 -36.90 -7.47
C GLU A 38 -21.55 -36.98 -6.23
N VAL A 39 -22.51 -36.06 -6.10
CA VAL A 39 -23.49 -36.03 -5.02
C VAL A 39 -24.85 -35.59 -5.58
N ARG A 40 -25.94 -36.13 -5.04
CA ARG A 40 -27.29 -35.65 -5.28
C ARG A 40 -27.75 -34.86 -4.07
N VAL A 41 -28.22 -33.63 -4.27
CA VAL A 41 -28.72 -32.76 -3.24
C VAL A 41 -30.12 -32.23 -3.58
N MET A 42 -30.96 -32.10 -2.58
CA MET A 42 -32.27 -31.45 -2.75
C MET A 42 -32.02 -29.93 -2.70
N ALA A 43 -32.37 -29.22 -3.77
CA ALA A 43 -32.35 -27.76 -3.80
C ALA A 43 -33.60 -27.25 -4.53
N ASN A 44 -34.31 -26.31 -3.95
CA ASN A 44 -35.55 -25.74 -4.49
C ASN A 44 -36.62 -26.76 -4.84
N GLY A 45 -36.73 -27.85 -4.06
CA GLY A 45 -37.69 -28.93 -4.28
C GLY A 45 -37.31 -29.94 -5.40
N ALA A 46 -36.18 -29.74 -6.05
CA ALA A 46 -35.66 -30.66 -7.11
C ALA A 46 -34.42 -31.42 -6.65
N ASN A 47 -34.25 -32.62 -7.17
CA ASN A 47 -33.08 -33.47 -6.92
C ASN A 47 -31.97 -33.10 -7.92
N ILE A 48 -31.01 -32.29 -7.48
CA ILE A 48 -29.93 -31.80 -8.34
C ILE A 48 -28.69 -32.68 -8.18
N ARG A 49 -28.11 -33.07 -9.32
CA ARG A 49 -26.83 -33.78 -9.38
C ARG A 49 -25.69 -32.80 -9.48
N ARG A 50 -24.73 -32.84 -8.53
CA ARG A 50 -23.51 -32.05 -8.54
C ARG A 50 -22.32 -32.99 -8.77
N THR A 51 -21.38 -32.61 -9.65
CA THR A 51 -20.20 -33.40 -9.98
C THR A 51 -18.95 -32.51 -10.01
N LYS A 52 -17.80 -33.11 -9.69
CA LYS A 52 -16.48 -32.49 -9.87
C LYS A 52 -15.50 -33.56 -10.35
N ASP A 53 -14.80 -33.23 -11.44
CA ASP A 53 -13.84 -34.11 -12.12
C ASP A 53 -12.39 -33.63 -11.87
N GLY A 54 -11.45 -34.44 -12.35
CA GLY A 54 -10.07 -34.01 -12.47
C GLY A 54 -9.16 -34.43 -11.33
N PHE A 55 -9.66 -35.11 -10.30
CA PHE A 55 -8.82 -35.57 -9.18
C PHE A 55 -7.87 -36.68 -9.63
N LEU A 56 -6.59 -36.56 -9.25
CA LEU A 56 -5.57 -37.58 -9.56
C LEU A 56 -5.68 -38.79 -8.63
N ARG A 57 -6.15 -38.62 -7.39
CA ARG A 57 -6.29 -39.66 -6.38
C ARG A 57 -7.74 -39.80 -5.93
N LYS A 58 -8.16 -41.03 -5.69
CA LYS A 58 -9.49 -41.35 -5.15
C LYS A 58 -9.77 -40.64 -3.82
N LYS A 59 -8.74 -40.50 -2.96
CA LYS A 59 -8.85 -39.82 -1.68
C LYS A 59 -9.28 -38.38 -1.83
N ASP A 60 -8.64 -37.63 -2.75
CA ASP A 60 -8.93 -36.21 -2.98
C ASP A 60 -10.38 -35.99 -3.47
N ALA A 61 -10.88 -36.90 -4.33
CA ALA A 61 -12.28 -36.89 -4.76
C ALA A 61 -13.25 -37.22 -3.62
N LEU A 62 -12.83 -38.06 -2.67
CA LEU A 62 -13.63 -38.42 -1.50
C LEU A 62 -13.72 -37.25 -0.50
N ASP A 63 -12.61 -36.60 -0.27
CA ASP A 63 -12.52 -35.45 0.64
C ASP A 63 -13.28 -34.23 0.09
N TYR A 64 -13.55 -34.22 -1.23
CA TYR A 64 -14.33 -33.18 -1.89
C TYR A 64 -15.86 -33.37 -1.79
N LEU A 65 -16.36 -34.58 -1.49
CA LEU A 65 -17.81 -34.88 -1.41
C LEU A 65 -18.59 -34.00 -0.41
N PRO A 66 -18.08 -33.69 0.81
CA PRO A 66 -18.73 -32.75 1.74
C PRO A 66 -18.89 -31.35 1.16
N ILE A 67 -17.91 -30.90 0.39
CA ILE A 67 -17.92 -29.59 -0.28
C ILE A 67 -19.03 -29.55 -1.34
N LEU A 68 -19.16 -30.61 -2.17
CA LEU A 68 -20.23 -30.74 -3.15
C LEU A 68 -21.63 -30.80 -2.51
N LYS A 69 -21.72 -31.40 -1.32
CA LYS A 69 -22.99 -31.56 -0.60
C LYS A 69 -23.46 -30.26 0.06
N ASN A 70 -22.58 -29.57 0.72
CA ASN A 70 -22.89 -28.42 1.57
C ASN A 70 -22.74 -27.08 0.85
N GLY A 71 -22.05 -27.05 -0.29
CA GLY A 71 -21.77 -25.81 -1.01
C GLY A 71 -22.97 -25.31 -1.81
N LYS A 72 -23.27 -24.04 -1.72
CA LYS A 72 -24.12 -23.30 -2.66
C LYS A 72 -23.40 -23.09 -4.01
N TYR A 73 -22.56 -24.03 -4.43
CA TYR A 73 -21.87 -23.93 -5.70
C TYR A 73 -22.85 -24.32 -6.79
N THR A 74 -23.58 -23.36 -7.33
CA THR A 74 -24.14 -23.47 -8.65
C THR A 74 -22.96 -23.55 -9.60
N VAL A 75 -22.61 -24.76 -10.05
CA VAL A 75 -21.74 -24.92 -11.19
C VAL A 75 -22.52 -24.34 -12.38
N SER A 76 -22.29 -23.09 -12.71
CA SER A 76 -22.58 -22.60 -14.04
C SER A 76 -21.76 -23.46 -14.99
N GLU A 77 -22.29 -23.82 -16.15
CA GLU A 77 -21.62 -24.70 -17.13
C GLU A 77 -20.24 -24.16 -17.58
N LYS A 78 -19.86 -22.97 -17.19
CA LYS A 78 -18.52 -22.38 -17.32
C LYS A 78 -18.08 -21.78 -15.99
N SER A 79 -17.04 -22.36 -15.40
CA SER A 79 -16.30 -21.66 -14.33
C SER A 79 -15.85 -20.29 -14.83
N PRO A 80 -16.01 -19.22 -14.03
CA PRO A 80 -15.58 -17.90 -14.43
C PRO A 80 -14.07 -17.87 -14.66
N ILE A 81 -13.70 -17.30 -15.78
CA ILE A 81 -12.29 -17.06 -16.11
C ILE A 81 -11.76 -15.82 -15.35
N LEU A 82 -10.46 -15.68 -15.28
CA LEU A 82 -9.82 -14.58 -14.56
C LEU A 82 -10.33 -13.18 -15.00
N ARG A 83 -10.66 -13.05 -16.29
CA ARG A 83 -11.25 -11.81 -16.87
C ARG A 83 -12.62 -11.48 -16.26
N ASP A 84 -13.46 -12.46 -16.00
CA ASP A 84 -14.78 -12.24 -15.39
C ASP A 84 -14.62 -11.70 -13.97
N LEU A 85 -13.69 -12.29 -13.21
CA LEU A 85 -13.37 -11.85 -11.85
C LEU A 85 -12.76 -10.44 -11.83
N TYR A 86 -11.91 -10.10 -12.81
CA TYR A 86 -11.39 -8.76 -12.97
C TYR A 86 -12.50 -7.75 -13.23
N ASN A 87 -13.47 -8.07 -14.08
CA ASN A 87 -14.61 -7.20 -14.34
C ASN A 87 -15.50 -7.03 -13.10
N LEU A 88 -15.79 -8.10 -12.37
CA LEU A 88 -16.52 -8.04 -11.10
C LEU A 88 -15.76 -7.18 -10.06
N TRP A 89 -14.44 -7.29 -9.99
CA TRP A 89 -13.64 -6.47 -9.11
C TRP A 89 -13.73 -4.98 -9.44
N LYS A 90 -13.74 -4.61 -10.74
CA LYS A 90 -13.92 -3.21 -11.17
C LYS A 90 -15.26 -2.61 -10.73
N GLU A 91 -16.29 -3.44 -10.55
CA GLU A 91 -17.60 -2.97 -10.05
C GLU A 91 -17.64 -2.73 -8.55
N THR A 92 -16.63 -3.15 -7.80
CA THR A 92 -16.58 -2.96 -6.34
C THR A 92 -16.45 -1.48 -5.95
N LYS A 93 -17.07 -1.10 -4.82
CA LYS A 93 -16.90 0.24 -4.23
C LYS A 93 -15.43 0.58 -4.01
N LYS A 94 -14.62 -0.43 -3.62
CA LYS A 94 -13.19 -0.25 -3.40
C LYS A 94 -12.45 0.17 -4.66
N TYR A 95 -12.71 -0.46 -5.81
CA TYR A 95 -12.07 -0.08 -7.07
C TYR A 95 -12.58 1.29 -7.54
N LYS A 96 -13.89 1.54 -7.50
CA LYS A 96 -14.50 2.81 -7.90
C LYS A 96 -13.96 4.00 -7.11
N GLY A 97 -13.64 3.80 -5.82
CA GLY A 97 -13.04 4.82 -4.96
C GLY A 97 -11.51 4.97 -5.06
N MET A 98 -10.84 4.22 -5.93
CA MET A 98 -9.40 4.37 -6.14
C MET A 98 -9.07 5.60 -6.98
N SER A 99 -7.87 6.19 -6.75
CA SER A 99 -7.34 7.25 -7.64
C SER A 99 -7.06 6.70 -9.03
N GLU A 100 -7.11 7.55 -10.04
CA GLU A 100 -6.84 7.17 -11.45
C GLU A 100 -5.42 6.60 -11.60
N ASP A 101 -4.42 7.18 -10.92
CA ASP A 101 -3.05 6.63 -10.88
C ASP A 101 -3.05 5.17 -10.44
N LYS A 102 -3.79 4.84 -9.36
CA LYS A 102 -3.84 3.46 -8.86
C LYS A 102 -4.57 2.53 -9.82
N LYS A 103 -5.62 2.99 -10.47
CA LYS A 103 -6.32 2.24 -11.52
C LYS A 103 -5.40 1.98 -12.72
N SER A 104 -4.60 2.97 -13.14
CA SER A 104 -3.61 2.84 -14.21
C SER A 104 -2.54 1.79 -13.89
N HIS A 105 -2.03 1.76 -12.63
CA HIS A 105 -1.09 0.71 -12.18
C HIS A 105 -1.70 -0.69 -12.29
N TYR A 106 -2.97 -0.85 -11.88
CA TYR A 106 -3.65 -2.13 -12.00
C TYR A 106 -3.99 -2.50 -13.45
N LEU A 107 -4.27 -1.52 -14.31
CA LEU A 107 -4.45 -1.76 -15.74
C LEU A 107 -3.15 -2.30 -16.37
N THR A 108 -2.01 -1.70 -16.03
CA THR A 108 -0.69 -2.20 -16.45
C THR A 108 -0.42 -3.61 -15.93
N ALA A 109 -0.74 -3.87 -14.64
CA ALA A 109 -0.60 -5.20 -14.05
C ALA A 109 -1.52 -6.22 -14.74
N TRP A 110 -2.73 -5.82 -15.12
CA TRP A 110 -3.68 -6.66 -15.86
C TRP A 110 -3.16 -7.03 -17.26
N GLY A 111 -2.56 -6.08 -17.98
CA GLY A 111 -1.91 -6.37 -19.27
C GLY A 111 -0.82 -7.44 -19.16
N ARG A 112 -0.08 -7.48 -18.05
CA ARG A 112 0.96 -8.49 -17.81
C ARG A 112 0.42 -9.89 -17.48
N LEU A 113 -0.86 -10.01 -17.18
CA LEU A 113 -1.56 -11.28 -16.93
C LEU A 113 -2.24 -11.81 -18.18
N GLU A 114 -1.89 -11.34 -19.38
CA GLU A 114 -2.59 -11.66 -20.64
C GLU A 114 -2.78 -13.19 -20.84
N GLU A 115 -1.76 -13.99 -20.59
CA GLU A 115 -1.79 -15.46 -20.72
C GLU A 115 -2.78 -16.12 -19.76
N LEU A 116 -3.05 -15.51 -18.61
CA LEU A 116 -3.98 -16.05 -17.60
C LEU A 116 -5.40 -15.52 -17.72
N GLN A 117 -5.64 -14.45 -18.48
CA GLN A 117 -6.94 -13.77 -18.53
C GLN A 117 -8.10 -14.67 -18.92
N HIS A 118 -7.86 -15.69 -19.76
CA HIS A 118 -8.83 -16.65 -20.24
C HIS A 118 -8.84 -17.98 -19.47
N ARG A 119 -8.04 -18.09 -18.41
CA ARG A 119 -7.93 -19.28 -17.58
C ARG A 119 -8.96 -19.28 -16.45
N ASP A 120 -9.48 -20.43 -16.13
CA ASP A 120 -10.29 -20.68 -14.93
C ASP A 120 -9.40 -20.51 -13.68
N ILE A 121 -9.80 -19.65 -12.75
CA ILE A 121 -9.03 -19.39 -11.51
C ILE A 121 -8.81 -20.67 -10.68
N GLN A 122 -9.69 -21.66 -10.78
CA GLN A 122 -9.55 -22.94 -10.08
C GLN A 122 -8.40 -23.80 -10.64
N THR A 123 -8.00 -23.55 -11.88
CA THR A 123 -6.93 -24.30 -12.58
C THR A 123 -5.57 -23.61 -12.51
N LEU A 124 -5.52 -22.36 -12.04
CA LEU A 124 -4.25 -21.63 -11.91
C LEU A 124 -3.36 -22.28 -10.85
N THR A 125 -2.11 -22.42 -11.18
CA THR A 125 -1.07 -22.91 -10.26
C THR A 125 -0.25 -21.77 -9.70
N PHE A 126 0.38 -22.01 -8.57
CA PHE A 126 1.34 -21.05 -8.00
C PHE A 126 2.50 -20.77 -8.96
N LEU A 127 3.04 -21.81 -9.62
CA LEU A 127 4.20 -21.69 -10.52
C LEU A 127 3.89 -20.78 -11.71
N GLU A 128 2.75 -20.96 -12.39
CA GLU A 128 2.34 -20.11 -13.52
C GLU A 128 2.27 -18.64 -13.11
N MET A 129 1.71 -18.35 -11.93
CA MET A 129 1.62 -16.96 -11.43
C MET A 129 2.98 -16.41 -11.05
N GLN A 130 3.87 -17.23 -10.46
CA GLN A 130 5.22 -16.83 -10.08
C GLN A 130 6.06 -16.52 -11.32
N GLU A 131 6.01 -17.35 -12.36
CA GLU A 131 6.72 -17.14 -13.63
C GLU A 131 6.35 -15.79 -14.26
N ILE A 132 5.05 -15.44 -14.31
CA ILE A 132 4.63 -14.12 -14.82
C ILE A 132 5.17 -12.98 -13.96
N VAL A 133 5.15 -13.13 -12.64
CA VAL A 133 5.69 -12.10 -11.73
C VAL A 133 7.19 -11.97 -11.91
N ASP A 134 7.93 -13.07 -12.06
CA ASP A 134 9.39 -13.05 -12.23
C ASP A 134 9.79 -12.48 -13.59
N GLY A 135 9.08 -12.80 -14.64
CA GLY A 135 9.28 -12.26 -15.99
C GLY A 135 8.83 -10.82 -16.19
N ALA A 136 8.01 -10.28 -15.27
CA ALA A 136 7.50 -8.91 -15.40
C ALA A 136 8.63 -7.87 -15.29
N PRO A 137 8.66 -6.86 -16.19
CA PRO A 137 9.67 -5.81 -16.17
C PRO A 137 9.55 -4.94 -14.94
N GLY A 138 10.69 -4.40 -14.50
CA GLY A 138 10.80 -3.54 -13.32
C GLY A 138 11.10 -4.32 -12.04
N ALA A 139 11.44 -3.56 -10.99
CA ALA A 139 11.80 -4.11 -9.70
C ALA A 139 10.55 -4.50 -8.88
N TYR A 140 10.54 -4.21 -7.59
CA TYR A 140 9.52 -4.61 -6.62
C TYR A 140 8.09 -4.14 -6.94
N TYR A 141 7.89 -2.84 -7.21
CA TYR A 141 6.54 -2.25 -7.24
C TYR A 141 5.63 -2.79 -8.35
N PRO A 142 6.08 -2.91 -9.61
CA PRO A 142 5.27 -3.52 -10.66
C PRO A 142 4.89 -4.97 -10.37
N LYS A 143 5.81 -5.76 -9.84
CA LYS A 143 5.60 -7.16 -9.46
C LYS A 143 4.61 -7.28 -8.28
N ARG A 144 4.73 -6.41 -7.29
CA ARG A 144 3.78 -6.30 -6.19
C ARG A 144 2.36 -5.98 -6.68
N ASP A 145 2.22 -5.10 -7.66
CA ASP A 145 0.90 -4.72 -8.18
C ASP A 145 0.24 -5.90 -8.91
N ILE A 146 1.00 -6.77 -9.60
CA ILE A 146 0.49 -8.03 -10.18
C ILE A 146 0.02 -8.98 -9.06
N LYS A 147 0.86 -9.25 -8.06
CA LYS A 147 0.49 -10.07 -6.89
C LYS A 147 -0.77 -9.56 -6.20
N THR A 148 -0.86 -8.24 -6.01
CA THR A 148 -2.00 -7.62 -5.34
C THR A 148 -3.27 -7.76 -6.18
N LEU A 149 -3.16 -7.59 -7.50
CA LEU A 149 -4.27 -7.75 -8.42
C LEU A 149 -4.79 -9.20 -8.42
N LEU A 150 -3.91 -10.19 -8.53
CA LEU A 150 -4.28 -11.60 -8.41
C LEU A 150 -4.98 -11.88 -7.07
N SER A 151 -4.45 -11.35 -5.96
CA SER A 151 -5.09 -11.48 -4.65
C SER A 151 -6.51 -10.88 -4.61
N HIS A 152 -6.76 -9.81 -5.36
CA HIS A 152 -8.12 -9.27 -5.50
C HIS A 152 -9.04 -10.23 -6.26
N MET A 153 -8.55 -10.87 -7.33
CA MET A 153 -9.33 -11.85 -8.08
C MET A 153 -9.69 -13.07 -7.20
N TYR A 154 -8.72 -13.58 -6.45
CA TYR A 154 -8.98 -14.67 -5.49
C TYR A 154 -10.02 -14.28 -4.45
N LYS A 155 -9.94 -13.06 -3.88
CA LYS A 155 -10.94 -12.56 -2.91
C LYS A 155 -12.34 -12.42 -3.52
N ILE A 156 -12.44 -12.03 -4.78
CA ILE A 156 -13.72 -12.03 -5.49
C ILE A 156 -14.23 -13.47 -5.66
N ALA A 157 -13.37 -14.38 -6.08
CA ALA A 157 -13.76 -15.79 -6.26
C ALA A 157 -14.19 -16.44 -4.94
N GLU A 158 -13.55 -16.12 -3.82
CA GLU A 158 -13.99 -16.57 -2.48
C GLU A 158 -15.32 -15.94 -2.07
N ARG A 159 -15.52 -14.65 -2.32
CA ARG A 159 -16.78 -13.94 -2.01
C ARG A 159 -17.96 -14.46 -2.82
N GLU A 160 -17.74 -14.75 -4.11
CA GLU A 160 -18.74 -15.29 -5.01
C GLU A 160 -18.89 -16.84 -4.87
N GLU A 161 -18.27 -17.42 -3.84
CA GLU A 161 -18.31 -18.86 -3.54
C GLU A 161 -17.79 -19.76 -4.70
N ILE A 162 -16.97 -19.22 -5.61
CA ILE A 162 -16.31 -19.95 -6.71
C ILE A 162 -15.15 -20.78 -6.15
N LEU A 163 -14.45 -20.23 -5.15
CA LEU A 163 -13.39 -20.90 -4.41
C LEU A 163 -13.76 -21.01 -2.93
N PRO A 164 -13.36 -22.08 -2.25
CA PRO A 164 -13.51 -22.17 -0.81
C PRO A 164 -12.61 -21.12 -0.12
N PRO A 165 -12.94 -20.70 1.11
CA PRO A 165 -12.12 -19.77 1.88
C PRO A 165 -10.67 -20.24 2.03
N ASN A 166 -9.73 -19.29 2.09
CA ASN A 166 -8.29 -19.53 2.25
C ASN A 166 -7.62 -20.27 1.07
N LYS A 167 -8.18 -20.17 -0.13
CA LYS A 167 -7.61 -20.74 -1.38
C LYS A 167 -6.84 -19.70 -2.21
N ASN A 168 -6.55 -18.54 -1.66
CA ASN A 168 -5.78 -17.50 -2.33
C ASN A 168 -4.31 -17.92 -2.52
N LEU A 169 -3.99 -18.52 -3.67
CA LEU A 169 -2.62 -18.93 -4.00
C LEU A 169 -1.68 -17.72 -4.25
N ALA A 170 -2.23 -16.58 -4.63
CA ALA A 170 -1.42 -15.38 -4.87
C ALA A 170 -0.73 -14.87 -3.59
N GLN A 171 -1.17 -15.25 -2.40
CA GLN A 171 -0.49 -14.88 -1.15
C GLN A 171 0.93 -15.44 -1.05
N TYR A 172 1.19 -16.60 -1.67
CA TYR A 172 2.48 -17.28 -1.65
C TYR A 172 3.48 -16.76 -2.69
N ILE A 173 3.04 -15.92 -3.65
CA ILE A 173 3.93 -15.32 -4.65
C ILE A 173 5.07 -14.59 -3.94
N GLU A 174 6.29 -14.91 -4.30
CA GLU A 174 7.48 -14.28 -3.79
C GLU A 174 7.76 -12.98 -4.57
N LEU A 175 8.24 -11.99 -3.88
CA LEU A 175 8.60 -10.69 -4.47
C LEU A 175 10.08 -10.43 -4.20
N PRO A 176 10.78 -9.73 -5.12
CA PRO A 176 12.14 -9.29 -4.88
C PRO A 176 12.19 -8.38 -3.65
N GLN A 177 13.37 -8.19 -3.10
CA GLN A 177 13.53 -7.29 -1.95
C GLN A 177 13.01 -5.89 -2.28
N THR A 178 12.29 -5.31 -1.33
CA THR A 178 11.86 -3.92 -1.44
C THR A 178 13.08 -3.03 -1.57
N PRO A 179 13.17 -2.19 -2.61
CA PRO A 179 14.30 -1.27 -2.74
C PRO A 179 14.35 -0.39 -1.50
N LYS A 180 15.50 -0.38 -0.84
CA LYS A 180 15.77 0.57 0.24
C LYS A 180 15.86 1.96 -0.38
N SER A 181 14.75 2.69 -0.42
CA SER A 181 14.82 4.10 -0.79
C SER A 181 15.60 4.81 0.32
N LYS A 182 16.83 5.20 0.03
CA LYS A 182 17.48 6.25 0.82
C LYS A 182 16.63 7.50 0.61
N ARG A 183 15.94 7.90 1.65
CA ARG A 183 15.19 9.15 1.65
C ARG A 183 16.18 10.24 2.01
N ASP A 184 16.93 10.68 1.00
CA ASP A 184 17.91 11.73 1.17
C ASP A 184 17.21 13.09 1.33
N ALA A 185 17.81 13.94 2.12
CA ALA A 185 17.46 15.34 2.27
C ALA A 185 18.59 16.18 1.69
N PHE A 186 18.29 17.34 1.15
CA PHE A 186 19.31 18.32 0.80
C PHE A 186 20.02 18.80 2.07
N THR A 187 21.34 18.93 1.99
CA THR A 187 22.14 19.49 3.10
C THR A 187 21.93 21.00 3.23
N SER A 188 22.37 21.57 4.34
CA SER A 188 22.31 23.03 4.55
C SER A 188 23.08 23.79 3.46
N GLU A 189 24.22 23.24 3.02
CA GLU A 189 25.05 23.83 1.95
C GLU A 189 24.33 23.75 0.59
N GLU A 190 23.62 22.66 0.32
CA GLU A 190 22.82 22.53 -0.90
C GLU A 190 21.63 23.49 -0.89
N VAL A 191 20.94 23.64 0.23
CA VAL A 191 19.87 24.64 0.39
C VAL A 191 20.42 26.07 0.23
N ALA A 192 21.61 26.35 0.71
CA ALA A 192 22.27 27.66 0.48
C ALA A 192 22.58 27.90 -1.01
N LYS A 193 23.00 26.85 -1.76
CA LYS A 193 23.16 26.95 -3.23
C LYS A 193 21.85 27.22 -3.96
N ILE A 194 20.75 26.62 -3.51
CA ILE A 194 19.40 26.87 -4.05
C ILE A 194 18.99 28.34 -3.82
N TRP A 195 19.23 28.88 -2.62
CA TRP A 195 19.01 30.28 -2.34
C TRP A 195 19.84 31.19 -3.25
N LYS A 196 21.13 30.91 -3.39
CA LYS A 196 22.02 31.67 -4.28
C LYS A 196 21.56 31.66 -5.73
N ASP A 197 21.10 30.51 -6.24
CA ASP A 197 20.54 30.40 -7.59
C ASP A 197 19.28 31.26 -7.77
N TYR A 198 18.41 31.29 -6.75
CA TYR A 198 17.23 32.16 -6.73
C TYR A 198 17.60 33.65 -6.70
N GLU A 199 18.55 34.05 -5.87
CA GLU A 199 19.06 35.42 -5.75
C GLU A 199 19.74 35.92 -7.03
N ASN A 200 20.33 35.01 -7.79
CA ASN A 200 20.87 35.25 -9.14
C ASN A 200 19.79 35.43 -10.23
N GLY A 201 18.50 35.42 -9.86
CA GLY A 201 17.38 35.67 -10.76
C GLY A 201 16.73 34.42 -11.37
N ASN A 202 17.17 33.21 -10.97
CA ASN A 202 16.59 31.97 -11.47
C ASN A 202 15.27 31.64 -10.75
N ASN A 203 14.17 32.10 -11.30
CA ASN A 203 12.84 31.96 -10.71
C ASN A 203 12.43 30.51 -10.43
N PHE A 204 12.96 29.53 -11.17
CA PHE A 204 12.64 28.10 -10.96
C PHE A 204 13.12 27.61 -9.57
N ALA A 205 14.26 28.11 -9.07
CA ALA A 205 14.74 27.81 -7.72
C ALA A 205 13.71 28.20 -6.63
N GLY A 206 12.87 29.19 -6.91
CA GLY A 206 11.78 29.61 -6.03
C GLY A 206 10.75 28.50 -5.77
N TYR A 207 10.50 27.61 -6.73
CA TYR A 207 9.62 26.43 -6.52
C TYR A 207 10.28 25.40 -5.60
N ALA A 208 11.59 25.14 -5.74
CA ALA A 208 12.34 24.28 -4.84
C ALA A 208 12.32 24.82 -3.41
N LEU A 209 12.58 26.13 -3.23
CA LEU A 209 12.51 26.80 -1.93
C LEU A 209 11.08 26.74 -1.36
N ALA A 210 10.05 27.00 -2.17
CA ALA A 210 8.67 26.86 -1.72
C ALA A 210 8.40 25.45 -1.19
N MET A 211 8.79 24.39 -1.89
CA MET A 211 8.61 23.01 -1.41
C MET A 211 9.41 22.69 -0.14
N ILE A 212 10.64 23.20 -0.02
CA ILE A 212 11.47 23.01 1.19
C ILE A 212 10.83 23.69 2.41
N TYR A 213 10.34 24.91 2.27
CA TYR A 213 9.84 25.69 3.42
C TYR A 213 8.36 25.46 3.74
N THR A 214 7.60 24.85 2.83
CA THR A 214 6.18 24.51 3.05
C THR A 214 5.93 23.01 3.21
N SER A 215 6.95 22.20 2.98
CA SER A 215 6.84 20.73 2.93
C SER A 215 5.84 20.18 1.89
N MET A 216 5.42 20.97 0.93
CA MET A 216 4.47 20.54 -0.10
C MET A 216 5.05 19.42 -0.96
N ARG A 217 4.18 18.50 -1.37
CA ARG A 217 4.49 17.57 -2.46
C ARG A 217 4.43 18.32 -3.78
N THR A 218 5.15 17.84 -4.80
CA THR A 218 5.11 18.46 -6.14
C THR A 218 3.67 18.63 -6.63
N GLY A 219 2.83 17.59 -6.54
CA GLY A 219 1.42 17.70 -6.92
C GLY A 219 0.60 18.67 -6.08
N GLU A 220 0.95 18.89 -4.81
CA GLU A 220 0.31 19.91 -3.96
C GLU A 220 0.70 21.32 -4.41
N LEU A 221 1.97 21.53 -4.80
CA LEU A 221 2.43 22.79 -5.36
C LEU A 221 1.67 23.15 -6.65
N PHE A 222 1.50 22.16 -7.55
CA PHE A 222 0.72 22.35 -8.78
C PHE A 222 -0.76 22.65 -8.54
N ALA A 223 -1.34 22.07 -7.50
CA ALA A 223 -2.73 22.30 -7.13
C ALA A 223 -2.95 23.61 -6.35
N GLN A 224 -1.88 24.23 -5.82
CA GLN A 224 -1.99 25.42 -4.98
C GLN A 224 -2.53 26.62 -5.76
N ARG A 225 -3.63 27.19 -5.28
CA ARG A 225 -4.23 28.39 -5.85
C ARG A 225 -3.78 29.63 -5.10
N VAL A 226 -3.58 30.72 -5.85
CA VAL A 226 -3.19 32.02 -5.31
C VAL A 226 -4.21 32.55 -4.30
N LYS A 227 -5.51 32.32 -4.54
CA LYS A 227 -6.60 32.73 -3.63
C LYS A 227 -6.54 32.09 -2.24
N ASP A 228 -5.85 30.95 -2.12
CA ASP A 228 -5.73 30.19 -0.88
C ASP A 228 -4.40 30.48 -0.14
N ILE A 229 -3.69 31.57 -0.54
CA ILE A 229 -2.42 32.01 0.04
C ILE A 229 -2.63 33.34 0.78
N PHE A 230 -2.41 33.36 2.08
CA PHE A 230 -2.63 34.50 2.97
C PHE A 230 -1.29 34.99 3.51
N LEU A 231 -0.57 35.79 2.69
CA LEU A 231 0.80 36.23 3.01
C LEU A 231 0.86 37.05 4.30
N ASP A 232 -0.09 37.95 4.52
CA ASP A 232 -0.16 38.80 5.71
C ASP A 232 -0.38 37.99 6.99
N LYS A 233 -1.08 36.86 6.86
CA LYS A 233 -1.35 35.91 7.96
C LYS A 233 -0.32 34.81 8.06
N LYS A 234 0.67 34.78 7.15
CA LYS A 234 1.79 33.84 7.11
C LYS A 234 1.35 32.36 7.02
N TYR A 235 0.31 32.07 6.25
CA TYR A 235 -0.09 30.70 5.95
C TYR A 235 -0.74 30.59 4.58
N MET A 236 -0.85 29.35 4.10
CA MET A 236 -1.70 28.97 2.98
C MET A 236 -2.55 27.76 3.34
N ILE A 237 -3.65 27.56 2.63
CA ILE A 237 -4.49 26.37 2.72
C ILE A 237 -4.19 25.50 1.51
N GLY A 238 -3.80 24.24 1.73
CA GLY A 238 -3.41 23.34 0.64
C GLY A 238 -3.49 21.86 1.02
N GLY A 239 -2.97 21.03 0.12
CA GLY A 239 -2.98 19.57 0.28
C GLY A 239 -4.12 18.88 -0.44
N ILE A 240 -3.80 17.75 -1.12
CA ILE A 240 -4.75 17.06 -2.02
C ILE A 240 -4.81 15.55 -1.84
N LYS A 241 -3.86 14.93 -1.13
CA LYS A 241 -3.64 13.49 -1.25
C LYS A 241 -4.17 12.62 -0.11
N THR A 242 -4.26 13.15 1.10
CA THR A 242 -4.64 12.36 2.28
C THR A 242 -5.69 13.11 3.09
N GLU A 243 -6.56 12.38 3.77
CA GLU A 243 -7.59 12.96 4.64
C GLU A 243 -6.99 13.98 5.63
N ALA A 244 -5.87 13.66 6.27
CA ALA A 244 -5.14 14.58 7.15
C ALA A 244 -4.36 15.69 6.40
N GLY A 245 -4.26 15.60 5.08
CA GLY A 245 -3.52 16.56 4.25
C GLY A 245 -4.41 17.52 3.47
N ILE A 246 -5.67 17.15 3.23
CA ILE A 246 -6.61 17.99 2.48
C ILE A 246 -6.97 19.22 3.32
N ASN A 247 -6.89 20.39 2.67
CA ASN A 247 -7.20 21.69 3.30
C ASN A 247 -6.40 21.99 4.60
N ARG A 248 -5.18 21.40 4.72
CA ARG A 248 -4.35 21.70 5.88
C ARG A 248 -3.83 23.12 5.83
N VAL A 249 -3.66 23.72 7.00
CA VAL A 249 -2.95 24.97 7.14
C VAL A 249 -1.45 24.71 7.00
N ILE A 250 -0.81 25.38 6.05
CA ILE A 250 0.63 25.32 5.77
C ILE A 250 1.24 26.64 6.21
N PRO A 251 2.04 26.68 7.30
CA PRO A 251 2.66 27.89 7.77
C PRO A 251 3.75 28.36 6.80
N LEU A 252 3.93 29.68 6.68
CA LEU A 252 4.96 30.33 5.87
C LEU A 252 5.99 30.97 6.79
N ALA A 253 7.25 30.53 6.69
CA ALA A 253 8.35 31.22 7.34
C ALA A 253 8.57 32.59 6.71
N ASP A 254 9.03 33.58 7.50
CA ASP A 254 9.21 34.93 7.01
C ASP A 254 10.13 35.03 5.78
N CYS A 255 11.19 34.23 5.77
CA CYS A 255 12.14 34.19 4.65
C CYS A 255 11.55 33.73 3.33
N ILE A 256 10.48 32.89 3.34
CA ILE A 256 9.87 32.36 2.11
C ILE A 256 8.76 33.24 1.54
N ILE A 257 8.23 34.18 2.34
CA ILE A 257 7.14 35.08 1.90
C ILE A 257 7.53 35.90 0.66
N PRO A 258 8.71 36.52 0.56
CA PRO A 258 9.13 37.23 -0.65
C PRO A 258 9.19 36.30 -1.89
N VAL A 259 9.67 35.06 -1.69
CA VAL A 259 9.76 34.06 -2.77
C VAL A 259 8.36 33.71 -3.26
N ILE A 260 7.44 33.38 -2.36
CA ILE A 260 6.04 33.06 -2.71
C ILE A 260 5.37 34.25 -3.40
N LYS A 261 5.57 35.48 -2.91
CA LYS A 261 5.06 36.70 -3.52
C LYS A 261 5.56 36.86 -4.97
N LYS A 262 6.84 36.57 -5.20
CA LYS A 262 7.42 36.59 -6.56
C LYS A 262 6.78 35.52 -7.45
N GLN A 263 6.61 34.29 -6.98
CA GLN A 263 5.97 33.21 -7.74
C GLN A 263 4.51 33.57 -8.10
N ILE A 264 3.76 34.17 -7.17
CA ILE A 264 2.41 34.70 -7.41
C ILE A 264 2.43 35.76 -8.53
N SER A 265 3.40 36.68 -8.53
CA SER A 265 3.48 37.73 -9.55
C SER A 265 3.80 37.18 -10.96
N LEU A 266 4.39 36.01 -11.05
CA LEU A 266 4.67 35.31 -12.31
C LEU A 266 3.49 34.48 -12.81
N SER A 267 2.49 34.22 -11.94
CA SER A 267 1.34 33.42 -12.26
C SER A 267 0.35 34.16 -13.18
N LYS A 268 -0.13 33.47 -14.21
CA LYS A 268 -1.13 33.97 -15.17
C LYS A 268 -2.46 33.23 -15.08
N LYS A 269 -2.47 31.98 -14.53
CA LYS A 269 -3.64 31.09 -14.51
C LYS A 269 -4.22 30.91 -13.12
N GLY A 270 -3.78 31.70 -12.12
CA GLY A 270 -4.30 31.64 -10.75
C GLY A 270 -3.78 30.47 -9.90
N GLY A 271 -2.86 29.66 -10.41
CA GLY A 271 -2.04 28.73 -9.65
C GLY A 271 -0.73 29.40 -9.22
N ILE A 272 0.04 28.82 -8.31
CA ILE A 272 1.39 29.27 -7.98
C ILE A 272 2.41 28.87 -9.05
N ILE A 273 2.06 27.87 -9.85
CA ILE A 273 2.85 27.32 -10.97
C ILE A 273 1.93 27.14 -12.19
N ASP A 274 2.38 27.60 -13.36
CA ASP A 274 1.57 27.64 -14.58
C ASP A 274 2.20 26.80 -15.73
N MET A 275 3.08 25.84 -15.40
CA MET A 275 3.68 24.93 -16.37
C MET A 275 3.08 23.53 -16.27
N ARG A 276 3.33 22.68 -17.28
CA ARG A 276 2.98 21.26 -17.21
C ARG A 276 3.94 20.53 -16.27
N ILE A 277 3.52 19.39 -15.75
CA ILE A 277 4.34 18.62 -14.81
C ILE A 277 5.57 18.02 -15.48
N GLU A 278 5.45 17.68 -16.77
CA GLU A 278 6.56 17.17 -17.58
C GLU A 278 7.64 18.24 -17.72
N ASP A 279 7.25 19.46 -18.11
CA ASP A 279 8.16 20.62 -18.26
C ASP A 279 8.85 20.94 -16.92
N PHE A 280 8.14 20.78 -15.79
CA PHE A 280 8.72 20.95 -14.46
C PHE A 280 9.85 19.98 -14.19
N TYR A 281 9.71 18.68 -14.53
CA TYR A 281 10.75 17.70 -14.30
C TYR A 281 11.96 17.86 -15.24
N GLU A 282 11.75 18.33 -16.44
CA GLU A 282 12.84 18.73 -17.35
C GLU A 282 13.63 19.92 -16.74
N MET A 283 12.94 20.97 -16.36
CA MET A 283 13.56 22.14 -15.69
C MET A 283 14.17 21.77 -14.34
N TRP A 284 13.65 20.75 -13.64
CA TRP A 284 14.25 20.24 -12.40
C TRP A 284 15.62 19.62 -12.67
N ALA A 285 15.78 18.85 -13.74
CA ALA A 285 17.08 18.27 -14.11
C ALA A 285 18.11 19.36 -14.47
N GLU A 286 17.68 20.38 -15.23
CA GLU A 286 18.53 21.54 -15.54
C GLU A 286 18.93 22.33 -14.28
N PHE A 287 17.99 22.54 -13.37
CA PHE A 287 18.21 23.19 -12.08
C PHE A 287 19.24 22.45 -11.23
N ILE A 288 19.13 21.13 -11.10
CA ILE A 288 20.10 20.27 -10.41
C ILE A 288 21.50 20.42 -11.02
N GLN A 289 21.60 20.35 -12.35
CA GLN A 289 22.88 20.49 -13.06
C GLN A 289 23.51 21.87 -12.83
N ARG A 290 22.72 22.94 -12.97
CA ARG A 290 23.16 24.33 -12.81
C ARG A 290 23.64 24.64 -11.42
N THR A 291 22.96 24.16 -10.39
CA THR A 291 23.30 24.42 -8.98
C THR A 291 24.43 23.53 -8.47
N GLY A 292 24.75 22.44 -9.17
CA GLY A 292 25.76 21.46 -8.74
C GLY A 292 25.43 20.85 -7.37
N ILE A 293 24.14 20.65 -7.08
CA ILE A 293 23.67 19.90 -5.92
C ILE A 293 23.48 18.43 -6.31
N ARG A 294 23.32 17.55 -5.32
CA ARG A 294 23.08 16.12 -5.60
C ARG A 294 21.82 15.91 -6.44
N PRO A 295 21.84 14.93 -7.37
CA PRO A 295 20.71 14.65 -8.27
C PRO A 295 19.56 13.93 -7.54
N LEU A 296 18.94 14.65 -6.60
CA LEU A 296 17.78 14.21 -5.85
C LEU A 296 16.49 14.62 -6.56
N ASP A 297 15.44 13.82 -6.41
CA ASP A 297 14.12 14.17 -6.93
C ASP A 297 13.46 15.32 -6.15
N ALA A 298 12.46 15.98 -6.76
CA ALA A 298 11.76 17.10 -6.16
C ALA A 298 11.06 16.75 -4.82
N TYR A 299 10.72 15.47 -4.61
CA TYR A 299 10.12 15.02 -3.36
C TYR A 299 11.10 15.11 -2.18
N CYS A 300 12.41 15.12 -2.45
CA CYS A 300 13.46 15.31 -1.44
C CYS A 300 13.38 16.68 -0.76
N CYS A 301 12.80 17.70 -1.38
CA CYS A 301 12.50 18.99 -0.72
C CYS A 301 11.67 18.79 0.55
N ARG A 302 10.65 17.93 0.48
CA ARG A 302 9.81 17.62 1.64
C ARG A 302 10.58 16.79 2.69
N HIS A 303 11.48 15.90 2.28
CA HIS A 303 12.37 15.20 3.22
C HIS A 303 13.31 16.18 3.93
N THR A 304 13.84 17.17 3.20
CA THR A 304 14.66 18.24 3.75
C THR A 304 13.93 18.99 4.87
N THR A 305 12.67 19.36 4.65
CA THR A 305 11.84 20.00 5.70
C THR A 305 11.75 19.13 6.94
N ALA A 306 11.39 17.85 6.77
CA ALA A 306 11.20 16.95 7.90
C ALA A 306 12.50 16.72 8.69
N THR A 307 13.62 16.55 7.99
CA THR A 307 14.94 16.36 8.58
C THR A 307 15.39 17.61 9.32
N ALA A 308 15.31 18.78 8.68
CA ALA A 308 15.71 20.05 9.29
C ALA A 308 14.88 20.41 10.55
N LEU A 309 13.57 20.15 10.54
CA LEU A 309 12.72 20.34 11.72
C LEU A 309 13.09 19.36 12.85
N ALA A 310 13.39 18.12 12.51
CA ALA A 310 13.79 17.10 13.49
C ALA A 310 15.16 17.43 14.12
N GLU A 311 16.14 17.84 13.33
CA GLU A 311 17.47 18.31 13.79
C GLU A 311 17.35 19.51 14.73
N LYS A 312 16.42 20.43 14.44
CA LYS A 312 16.08 21.57 15.31
C LYS A 312 15.24 21.19 16.52
N LYS A 313 15.01 19.88 16.75
CA LYS A 313 14.27 19.34 17.92
C LYS A 313 12.83 19.84 18.02
N VAL A 314 12.20 20.16 16.90
CA VAL A 314 10.77 20.47 16.86
C VAL A 314 9.99 19.23 17.26
N ALA A 315 8.97 19.41 18.11
CA ALA A 315 8.17 18.29 18.60
C ALA A 315 7.57 17.46 17.42
N PRO A 316 7.67 16.12 17.44
CA PRO A 316 7.19 15.30 16.35
C PRO A 316 5.70 15.49 16.00
N ALA A 317 4.87 15.89 16.97
CA ALA A 317 3.47 16.23 16.74
C ALA A 317 3.33 17.44 15.80
N ILE A 318 4.12 18.49 16.02
CA ILE A 318 4.14 19.68 15.18
C ILE A 318 4.67 19.34 13.78
N ILE A 319 5.75 18.55 13.70
CA ILE A 319 6.26 18.06 12.40
C ILE A 319 5.17 17.28 11.64
N LYS A 320 4.44 16.39 12.33
CA LYS A 320 3.35 15.63 11.72
C LYS A 320 2.28 16.54 11.11
N GLU A 321 1.87 17.57 11.81
CA GLU A 321 0.86 18.54 11.34
C GLU A 321 1.36 19.35 10.14
N ILE A 322 2.56 19.96 10.24
CA ILE A 322 3.19 20.71 9.14
C ILE A 322 3.29 19.83 7.89
N MET A 323 3.75 18.59 8.06
CA MET A 323 3.92 17.63 6.97
C MET A 323 2.59 17.08 6.44
N GLY A 324 1.49 17.12 7.19
CA GLY A 324 0.24 16.45 6.82
C GLY A 324 0.43 14.93 6.75
N HIS A 325 1.10 14.33 7.73
CA HIS A 325 1.26 12.88 7.82
C HIS A 325 0.05 12.23 8.49
N THR A 326 -0.59 11.27 7.83
CA THR A 326 -1.69 10.50 8.41
C THR A 326 -1.22 9.64 9.57
N SER A 327 -0.05 8.99 9.43
CA SER A 327 0.54 8.14 10.46
C SER A 327 1.70 8.83 11.18
N TYR A 328 1.69 8.76 12.51
CA TYR A 328 2.79 9.24 13.35
C TYR A 328 4.12 8.53 13.06
N ASN A 329 4.05 7.23 12.72
CA ASN A 329 5.22 6.44 12.33
C ASN A 329 5.96 7.02 11.12
N THR A 330 5.28 7.75 10.25
CA THR A 330 5.93 8.43 9.12
C THR A 330 6.84 9.56 9.60
N THR A 331 6.44 10.27 10.65
CA THR A 331 7.23 11.36 11.26
C THR A 331 8.38 10.82 12.10
N LEU A 332 8.17 9.73 12.84
CA LEU A 332 9.21 9.13 13.68
C LEU A 332 10.46 8.67 12.92
N ARG A 333 10.36 8.45 11.60
CA ARG A 333 11.51 8.11 10.75
C ARG A 333 12.59 9.20 10.69
N TYR A 334 12.24 10.43 11.04
CA TYR A 334 13.16 11.58 11.06
C TYR A 334 13.63 11.92 12.47
N THR A 335 13.07 11.28 13.52
CA THR A 335 13.39 11.57 14.91
C THR A 335 14.24 10.47 15.50
N HIS A 336 15.54 10.72 15.68
CA HIS A 336 16.44 9.84 16.41
C HIS A 336 16.64 10.42 17.82
N ILE A 337 16.05 9.77 18.83
CA ILE A 337 16.14 10.21 20.23
C ILE A 337 17.32 9.49 20.87
N SER A 338 18.36 10.26 21.22
CA SER A 338 19.55 9.73 21.92
C SER A 338 19.23 9.35 23.37
N VAL A 339 20.09 8.51 23.97
CA VAL A 339 19.98 8.15 25.39
C VAL A 339 20.05 9.39 26.27
N ASP A 340 20.95 10.33 25.96
CA ASP A 340 21.12 11.58 26.73
C ASP A 340 19.84 12.44 26.70
N GLU A 341 19.13 12.49 25.58
CA GLU A 341 17.86 13.20 25.50
C GLU A 341 16.78 12.52 26.35
N LYS A 342 16.75 11.19 26.38
CA LYS A 342 15.85 10.43 27.28
C LYS A 342 16.16 10.75 28.74
N VAL A 343 17.44 10.76 29.12
CA VAL A 343 17.88 11.11 30.47
C VAL A 343 17.49 12.56 30.81
N LYS A 344 17.74 13.52 29.91
CA LYS A 344 17.31 14.91 30.11
C LYS A 344 15.79 15.04 30.28
N ALA A 345 15.01 14.29 29.53
CA ALA A 345 13.56 14.28 29.66
C ALA A 345 13.09 13.77 31.02
N VAL A 346 13.64 12.65 31.49
CA VAL A 346 13.31 12.07 32.81
C VAL A 346 13.75 13.00 33.95
N ASN A 347 14.89 13.67 33.81
CA ASN A 347 15.36 14.63 34.82
C ASN A 347 14.44 15.87 35.00
N LYS A 348 13.59 16.19 34.01
CA LYS A 348 12.55 17.23 34.15
C LYS A 348 11.48 16.86 35.17
N LEU A 349 11.33 15.59 35.52
CA LEU A 349 10.40 15.11 36.56
C LEU A 349 10.88 15.42 37.98
N ARG A 350 12.13 15.87 38.14
CA ARG A 350 12.69 16.22 39.43
C ARG A 350 11.93 17.41 40.06
N LYS A 351 11.35 17.23 41.24
CA LYS A 351 10.73 18.32 42.01
C LYS A 351 11.76 19.44 42.24
N LYS A 352 11.47 20.66 41.82
CA LYS A 352 12.27 21.83 42.20
C LYS A 352 12.32 21.88 43.73
N LYS A 353 13.52 21.80 44.36
CA LYS A 353 13.67 22.11 45.76
C LYS A 353 13.21 23.58 45.94
N LYS A 354 12.20 23.80 46.79
CA LYS A 354 11.88 25.15 47.23
C LYS A 354 13.13 25.72 47.94
N THR A 355 13.83 26.65 47.35
CA THR A 355 14.84 27.48 47.99
C THR A 355 14.09 28.28 49.06
N LYS A 356 14.31 27.93 50.35
CA LYS A 356 13.92 28.83 51.45
C LYS A 356 14.72 30.11 51.30
N SER A 357 14.05 31.20 50.96
CA SER A 357 14.60 32.54 51.11
C SER A 357 14.82 32.78 52.62
N SER A 358 16.07 32.90 53.02
CA SER A 358 16.43 33.40 54.31
C SER A 358 16.11 34.89 54.37
N GLU A 359 14.96 35.27 54.91
CA GLU A 359 14.73 36.64 55.41
C GLU A 359 15.61 36.85 56.62
N SER A 360 16.73 37.54 56.45
CA SER A 360 17.49 38.17 57.54
C SER A 360 16.66 39.38 58.04
N LYS A 361 16.01 39.22 59.17
CA LYS A 361 15.48 40.33 59.94
C LYS A 361 16.65 41.22 60.40
N ALA A 362 16.81 42.37 59.81
CA ALA A 362 17.57 43.45 60.39
C ALA A 362 16.82 44.02 61.61
N ILE A 363 17.33 43.75 62.80
CA ILE A 363 16.89 44.44 64.04
C ILE A 363 17.51 45.83 64.03
N SER A 364 16.69 46.85 63.86
CA SER A 364 17.08 48.21 64.13
C SER A 364 16.97 48.44 65.61
N SER A 365 18.11 48.57 66.29
CA SER A 365 18.18 49.17 67.62
C SER A 365 18.15 50.72 67.51
N SER A 366 17.05 51.26 67.95
CA SER A 366 16.94 52.71 68.28
C SER A 366 17.49 52.95 69.67
N SER A 367 18.35 53.90 69.81
CA SER A 367 18.61 54.51 71.06
C SER A 367 19.06 56.01 70.86
N TYR A 368 18.28 56.89 71.50
CA TYR A 368 18.42 58.32 71.77
C TYR A 368 18.36 59.34 70.63
#